data_146a04365cd742686ccaddab6d5f4dac
#
_entry.id   146a04365cd742686ccaddab6d5f4dac
#
_cell.length_a   1.000
_cell.length_b   1.000
_cell.length_c   1.000
_cell.angle_alpha   90.00
_cell.angle_beta   90.00
_cell.angle_gamma   90.00
#
_symmetry.space_group_name_H-M   'P 1'
#
loop_
_entity.id
_entity.type
_entity.pdbx_description
1 polymer ?
#
loop_
_entity_poly.entity_id
_entity_poly.type
_entity_poly.pdbx_seq_one_letter_code
_entity_poly.pdbx_strand_id
1 'polypeptide(L)'
;MSADRSVLLESSANGHHRATGENVNICVLDTEVYSNTGGQASKATNRGAVALFAAAGKRAGKKDLGLIAMSYKNVYVGRIALGANDAQALKVLQEAEAHNGPSLIICYCPCINHGFDLNSQLQHQKMAVDSGYWTLLRYNPALAAVGKAPLILDSKKPTIPVAEYIYTPRTATSSSPVTIRKWPRSSPTTSRRKLTPATHSMTP
;
A
#
# COMPACT_ATOMS: atom_id res chain seq x y z
N MET A 1 10.54 -5.99 -9.83
CA MET A 1 9.18 -6.50 -10.15
C MET A 1 8.19 -5.40 -9.82
N SER A 2 7.23 -5.07 -10.72
CA SER A 2 6.19 -4.10 -10.38
C SER A 2 5.25 -4.68 -9.32
N ALA A 3 4.64 -3.83 -8.48
CA ALA A 3 3.69 -4.23 -7.44
C ALA A 3 2.59 -5.18 -7.96
N ASP A 4 2.29 -5.09 -9.22
CA ASP A 4 1.30 -5.90 -9.90
C ASP A 4 1.66 -7.37 -10.04
N ARG A 5 2.90 -7.66 -10.38
CA ARG A 5 3.35 -9.05 -10.48
C ARG A 5 3.45 -9.72 -9.11
N SER A 6 3.85 -8.97 -8.08
CA SER A 6 3.92 -9.53 -6.72
C SER A 6 2.54 -9.83 -6.15
N VAL A 7 1.52 -9.04 -6.49
CA VAL A 7 0.13 -9.28 -6.06
C VAL A 7 -0.46 -10.51 -6.76
N LEU A 8 -0.08 -10.79 -8.01
CA LEU A 8 -0.49 -12.00 -8.73
C LEU A 8 0.31 -13.24 -8.31
N LEU A 9 1.58 -13.09 -7.93
CA LEU A 9 2.45 -14.19 -7.50
C LEU A 9 2.23 -14.63 -6.04
N GLU A 10 1.40 -13.92 -5.27
CA GLU A 10 1.04 -14.36 -3.91
C GLU A 10 0.32 -15.71 -3.86
N SER A 11 -0.27 -16.15 -4.97
CA SER A 11 -0.96 -17.42 -5.01
C SER A 11 -0.05 -18.62 -5.28
N SER A 12 1.20 -18.43 -5.71
CA SER A 12 2.05 -19.57 -6.03
C SER A 12 3.46 -19.56 -5.44
N ALA A 13 4.35 -18.67 -5.92
CA ALA A 13 5.76 -18.77 -5.53
C ALA A 13 6.13 -17.94 -4.29
N ASN A 14 5.67 -16.69 -4.20
CA ASN A 14 6.05 -15.79 -3.09
C ASN A 14 5.38 -16.16 -1.75
N GLY A 15 4.16 -16.69 -1.81
CA GLY A 15 3.48 -17.21 -0.62
C GLY A 15 4.19 -18.44 -0.05
N HIS A 16 4.70 -19.30 -0.93
CA HIS A 16 5.44 -20.51 -0.55
C HIS A 16 6.74 -20.15 0.20
N HIS A 17 7.59 -19.30 -0.37
CA HIS A 17 8.86 -18.89 0.27
C HIS A 17 8.66 -18.21 1.64
N ARG A 18 7.58 -17.46 1.82
CA ARG A 18 7.25 -16.86 3.12
C ARG A 18 6.81 -17.88 4.15
N ALA A 19 6.10 -18.91 3.72
CA ALA A 19 5.61 -19.95 4.61
C ALA A 19 6.71 -20.96 4.99
N THR A 20 7.64 -21.26 4.09
CA THR A 20 8.70 -22.26 4.30
C THR A 20 9.88 -21.73 5.13
N GLY A 21 10.00 -20.41 5.29
CA GLY A 21 11.10 -19.80 6.05
C GLY A 21 12.43 -19.75 5.31
N GLU A 22 12.44 -19.93 3.98
CA GLU A 22 13.64 -19.81 3.17
C GLU A 22 14.24 -18.40 3.24
N ASN A 23 15.57 -18.30 3.29
CA ASN A 23 16.28 -17.03 3.31
C ASN A 23 16.25 -16.39 1.90
N VAL A 24 15.26 -15.52 1.66
CA VAL A 24 15.06 -14.83 0.38
C VAL A 24 14.62 -13.38 0.59
N ASN A 25 15.25 -12.45 -0.11
CA ASN A 25 14.88 -11.04 -0.12
C ASN A 25 13.99 -10.73 -1.33
N ILE A 26 12.75 -10.29 -1.07
CA ILE A 26 11.77 -9.93 -2.10
C ILE A 26 11.59 -8.41 -2.10
N CYS A 27 12.01 -7.75 -3.19
CA CYS A 27 11.81 -6.32 -3.37
C CYS A 27 10.60 -6.08 -4.30
N VAL A 28 9.61 -5.36 -3.78
CA VAL A 28 8.38 -5.01 -4.49
C VAL A 28 8.36 -3.53 -4.81
N LEU A 29 8.30 -3.18 -6.09
CA LEU A 29 8.09 -1.80 -6.55
C LEU A 29 6.59 -1.54 -6.61
N ASP A 30 6.06 -0.83 -5.61
CA ASP A 30 4.62 -0.49 -5.54
C ASP A 30 4.34 0.73 -6.43
N THR A 31 3.88 0.47 -7.63
CA THR A 31 3.49 1.48 -8.62
C THR A 31 2.01 1.86 -8.52
N GLU A 32 1.25 1.21 -7.65
CA GLU A 32 -0.19 1.41 -7.38
C GLU A 32 -1.12 1.13 -8.57
N VAL A 33 -0.61 0.95 -9.78
CA VAL A 33 -1.35 0.62 -11.01
C VAL A 33 -0.58 -0.40 -11.85
N TYR A 34 -1.22 -1.02 -12.84
CA TYR A 34 -0.53 -1.81 -13.87
C TYR A 34 0.24 -0.88 -14.82
N SER A 35 1.50 -0.55 -14.46
CA SER A 35 2.30 0.45 -15.18
C SER A 35 2.64 0.03 -16.61
N ASN A 36 3.03 -1.23 -16.80
CA ASN A 36 3.50 -1.76 -18.07
C ASN A 36 2.41 -1.91 -19.14
N THR A 37 1.15 -1.96 -18.74
CA THR A 37 0.01 -2.14 -19.66
C THR A 37 -0.84 -0.88 -19.82
N GLY A 38 -0.43 0.26 -19.23
CA GLY A 38 -1.04 1.55 -19.45
C GLY A 38 -1.86 2.12 -18.30
N GLY A 39 -1.66 1.66 -17.06
CA GLY A 39 -2.23 2.31 -15.89
C GLY A 39 -3.61 1.80 -15.45
N GLN A 40 -3.90 0.54 -15.69
CA GLN A 40 -5.13 -0.08 -15.19
C GLN A 40 -5.13 -0.18 -13.66
N ALA A 41 -6.33 -0.15 -13.07
CA ALA A 41 -6.48 -0.36 -11.65
C ALA A 41 -6.06 -1.77 -11.24
N SER A 42 -5.18 -1.86 -10.25
CA SER A 42 -4.70 -3.10 -9.65
C SER A 42 -5.27 -3.30 -8.24
N LYS A 43 -4.92 -4.40 -7.59
CA LYS A 43 -5.22 -4.58 -6.16
C LYS A 43 -4.41 -3.61 -5.28
N ALA A 44 -3.25 -3.13 -5.77
CA ALA A 44 -2.43 -2.12 -5.10
C ALA A 44 -2.95 -0.68 -5.28
N THR A 45 -3.92 -0.44 -6.14
CA THR A 45 -4.53 0.88 -6.34
C THR A 45 -5.36 1.27 -5.12
N ASN A 46 -5.20 2.49 -4.64
CA ASN A 46 -5.94 3.00 -3.50
C ASN A 46 -7.44 3.15 -3.79
N ARG A 47 -8.24 3.09 -2.73
CA ARG A 47 -9.67 3.34 -2.82
C ARG A 47 -9.92 4.79 -3.27
N GLY A 48 -10.81 4.97 -4.22
CA GLY A 48 -11.14 6.27 -4.81
C GLY A 48 -10.17 6.75 -5.90
N ALA A 49 -9.02 6.11 -6.08
CA ALA A 49 -8.09 6.47 -7.14
C ALA A 49 -8.69 6.16 -8.52
N VAL A 50 -8.58 7.11 -9.43
CA VAL A 50 -8.97 6.97 -10.84
C VAL A 50 -7.83 6.27 -11.60
N ALA A 51 -8.16 5.24 -12.34
CA ALA A 51 -7.24 4.50 -13.20
C ALA A 51 -8.01 3.91 -14.37
N LEU A 52 -7.34 3.33 -15.36
CA LEU A 52 -8.01 2.59 -16.41
C LEU A 52 -8.85 1.45 -15.79
N PHE A 53 -10.05 1.25 -16.29
CA PHE A 53 -11.12 0.38 -15.74
C PHE A 53 -11.65 0.79 -14.37
N ALA A 54 -11.26 1.97 -13.87
CA ALA A 54 -11.80 2.56 -12.64
C ALA A 54 -12.00 4.07 -12.80
N ALA A 55 -12.64 4.51 -13.88
CA ALA A 55 -12.88 5.93 -14.21
C ALA A 55 -13.72 6.66 -13.14
N ALA A 56 -14.60 5.94 -12.45
CA ALA A 56 -15.39 6.48 -11.32
C ALA A 56 -14.65 6.37 -9.96
N GLY A 57 -13.40 5.95 -9.97
CA GLY A 57 -12.61 5.63 -8.77
C GLY A 57 -12.77 4.18 -8.33
N LYS A 58 -11.65 3.59 -7.91
CA LYS A 58 -11.65 2.20 -7.42
C LYS A 58 -12.49 2.07 -6.16
N ARG A 59 -13.45 1.16 -6.14
CA ARG A 59 -14.36 0.95 -5.01
C ARG A 59 -13.73 0.16 -3.85
N ALA A 60 -12.90 -0.84 -4.18
CA ALA A 60 -12.23 -1.67 -3.19
C ALA A 60 -11.01 -0.96 -2.58
N GLY A 61 -10.67 -1.28 -1.33
CA GLY A 61 -9.45 -0.83 -0.68
C GLY A 61 -8.19 -1.39 -1.35
N LYS A 62 -7.05 -0.77 -1.03
CA LYS A 62 -5.72 -1.28 -1.40
C LYS A 62 -5.46 -2.57 -0.61
N LYS A 63 -4.96 -3.61 -1.30
CA LYS A 63 -4.44 -4.80 -0.64
C LYS A 63 -3.14 -4.43 0.07
N ASP A 64 -3.08 -4.60 1.39
CA ASP A 64 -1.86 -4.36 2.16
C ASP A 64 -0.99 -5.62 2.20
N LEU A 65 -0.01 -5.64 1.30
CA LEU A 65 0.93 -6.75 1.19
C LEU A 65 1.83 -6.88 2.42
N GLY A 66 2.15 -5.76 3.06
CA GLY A 66 2.95 -5.73 4.28
C GLY A 66 2.23 -6.41 5.45
N LEU A 67 0.97 -6.05 5.69
CA LEU A 67 0.17 -6.70 6.74
C LEU A 67 0.00 -8.19 6.52
N ILE A 68 -0.21 -8.62 5.26
CA ILE A 68 -0.29 -10.04 4.92
C ILE A 68 1.03 -10.74 5.26
N ALA A 69 2.17 -10.15 4.89
CA ALA A 69 3.47 -10.74 5.19
C ALA A 69 3.75 -10.79 6.70
N MET A 70 3.39 -9.75 7.45
CA MET A 70 3.54 -9.71 8.92
C MET A 70 2.72 -10.80 9.62
N SER A 71 1.59 -11.23 9.04
CA SER A 71 0.75 -12.27 9.64
C SER A 71 1.44 -13.65 9.73
N TYR A 72 2.46 -13.89 8.91
CA TYR A 72 3.29 -15.12 8.99
C TYR A 72 4.24 -15.13 10.20
N LYS A 73 4.51 -13.97 10.82
CA LYS A 73 5.35 -13.78 12.02
C LYS A 73 6.84 -14.17 11.88
N ASN A 74 7.25 -14.74 10.76
CA ASN A 74 8.63 -15.10 10.43
C ASN A 74 9.22 -14.24 9.30
N VAL A 75 8.44 -13.35 8.69
CA VAL A 75 8.84 -12.50 7.58
C VAL A 75 9.30 -11.14 8.09
N TYR A 76 10.50 -10.70 7.73
CA TYR A 76 10.89 -9.31 7.89
C TYR A 76 10.15 -8.45 6.86
N VAL A 77 9.61 -7.30 7.28
CA VAL A 77 8.90 -6.40 6.37
C VAL A 77 9.42 -4.98 6.50
N GLY A 78 9.83 -4.40 5.37
CA GLY A 78 10.21 -2.99 5.28
C GLY A 78 9.35 -2.23 4.27
N ARG A 79 8.92 -1.01 4.61
CA ARG A 79 8.32 -0.06 3.66
C ARG A 79 9.21 1.15 3.55
N ILE A 80 9.65 1.45 2.34
CA ILE A 80 10.63 2.50 2.03
C ILE A 80 10.14 3.45 0.95
N ALA A 81 10.73 4.65 0.94
CA ALA A 81 10.63 5.62 -0.13
C ALA A 81 11.98 6.37 -0.19
N LEU A 82 12.81 6.06 -1.18
CA LEU A 82 14.18 6.56 -1.30
C LEU A 82 14.25 8.09 -1.26
N GLY A 83 13.36 8.77 -2.01
CA GLY A 83 13.33 10.23 -2.06
C GLY A 83 12.88 10.89 -0.75
N ALA A 84 12.31 10.12 0.20
CA ALA A 84 11.88 10.65 1.49
C ALA A 84 12.95 10.47 2.58
N ASN A 85 13.59 9.29 2.61
CA ASN A 85 14.60 8.97 3.63
C ASN A 85 15.48 7.81 3.12
N ASP A 86 16.61 8.15 2.55
CA ASP A 86 17.61 7.20 2.04
C ASP A 86 18.30 6.42 3.16
N ALA A 87 18.58 7.05 4.29
CA ALA A 87 19.15 6.38 5.46
C ALA A 87 18.22 5.31 6.03
N GLN A 88 16.91 5.56 6.07
CA GLN A 88 15.92 4.56 6.49
C GLN A 88 15.86 3.42 5.47
N ALA A 89 15.90 3.73 4.18
CA ALA A 89 15.90 2.73 3.13
C ALA A 89 17.15 1.82 3.21
N LEU A 90 18.33 2.40 3.41
CA LEU A 90 19.56 1.64 3.62
C LEU A 90 19.47 0.73 4.84
N LYS A 91 18.95 1.25 5.95
CA LYS A 91 18.77 0.47 7.18
C LYS A 91 17.82 -0.71 6.97
N VAL A 92 16.71 -0.52 6.24
CA VAL A 92 15.78 -1.61 5.89
C VAL A 92 16.49 -2.70 5.09
N LEU A 93 17.30 -2.32 4.09
CA LEU A 93 18.05 -3.28 3.28
C LEU A 93 19.07 -4.07 4.11
N GLN A 94 19.80 -3.39 5.01
CA GLN A 94 20.75 -4.04 5.91
C GLN A 94 20.06 -5.00 6.90
N GLU A 95 18.93 -4.61 7.47
CA GLU A 95 18.16 -5.46 8.38
C GLU A 95 17.54 -6.66 7.64
N ALA A 96 17.08 -6.46 6.40
CA ALA A 96 16.55 -7.55 5.56
C ALA A 96 17.63 -8.57 5.18
N GLU A 97 18.85 -8.10 4.87
CA GLU A 97 19.99 -8.97 4.56
C GLU A 97 20.46 -9.75 5.79
N ALA A 98 20.43 -9.12 6.97
CA ALA A 98 20.80 -9.76 8.22
C ALA A 98 19.73 -10.72 8.77
N HIS A 99 18.51 -10.67 8.24
CA HIS A 99 17.41 -11.52 8.69
C HIS A 99 17.57 -12.95 8.16
N ASN A 100 17.66 -13.92 9.06
CA ASN A 100 17.72 -15.34 8.67
C ASN A 100 16.31 -15.88 8.41
N GLY A 101 15.76 -15.56 7.25
CA GLY A 101 14.42 -15.92 6.82
C GLY A 101 13.94 -15.05 5.67
N PRO A 102 12.69 -15.19 5.25
CA PRO A 102 12.17 -14.40 4.14
C PRO A 102 11.98 -12.93 4.52
N SER A 103 12.39 -12.03 3.62
CA SER A 103 12.23 -10.59 3.77
C SER A 103 11.42 -9.99 2.64
N LEU A 104 10.51 -9.06 2.97
CA LEU A 104 9.70 -8.33 2.01
C LEU A 104 9.96 -6.82 2.14
N ILE A 105 10.51 -6.22 1.10
CA ILE A 105 10.78 -4.79 1.04
C ILE A 105 9.83 -4.16 0.03
N ILE A 106 8.95 -3.26 0.50
CA ILE A 106 7.96 -2.58 -0.34
C ILE A 106 8.43 -1.15 -0.59
N CYS A 107 8.84 -0.90 -1.83
CA CYS A 107 9.37 0.38 -2.27
C CYS A 107 8.27 1.21 -2.93
N TYR A 108 8.02 2.43 -2.46
CA TYR A 108 7.14 3.35 -3.17
C TYR A 108 7.77 3.75 -4.49
N CYS A 109 7.11 3.43 -5.58
CA CYS A 109 7.58 3.69 -6.94
C CYS A 109 6.45 4.35 -7.75
N PRO A 110 6.24 5.68 -7.60
CA PRO A 110 5.17 6.37 -8.30
C PRO A 110 5.33 6.25 -9.82
N CYS A 111 4.22 6.03 -10.53
CA CYS A 111 4.19 5.80 -11.97
C CYS A 111 3.71 7.06 -12.71
N ILE A 112 4.26 7.32 -13.90
CA ILE A 112 3.83 8.43 -14.79
C ILE A 112 2.34 8.40 -15.12
N ASN A 113 1.72 7.23 -15.10
CA ASN A 113 0.27 7.08 -15.28
C ASN A 113 -0.55 7.82 -14.20
N HIS A 114 0.08 8.25 -13.10
CA HIS A 114 -0.52 9.16 -12.12
C HIS A 114 -0.38 10.63 -12.50
N GLY A 115 0.20 10.95 -13.68
CA GLY A 115 0.27 12.31 -14.22
C GLY A 115 1.31 13.22 -13.57
N PHE A 116 2.45 12.69 -13.12
CA PHE A 116 3.58 13.49 -12.64
C PHE A 116 4.81 13.31 -13.54
N ASP A 117 5.75 14.27 -13.46
CA ASP A 117 7.03 14.20 -14.16
C ASP A 117 8.02 13.33 -13.40
N LEU A 118 8.64 12.36 -14.11
CA LEU A 118 9.67 11.49 -13.52
C LEU A 118 10.88 12.25 -12.96
N ASN A 119 11.19 13.43 -13.48
CA ASN A 119 12.25 14.28 -12.94
C ASN A 119 11.96 14.72 -11.49
N SER A 120 10.69 14.76 -11.09
CA SER A 120 10.25 15.10 -9.74
C SER A 120 9.98 13.88 -8.85
N GLN A 121 10.34 12.68 -9.28
CA GLN A 121 9.99 11.42 -8.60
C GLN A 121 10.43 11.38 -7.13
N LEU A 122 11.65 11.82 -6.83
CA LEU A 122 12.16 11.83 -5.45
C LEU A 122 11.41 12.82 -4.55
N GLN A 123 11.08 14.01 -5.09
CA GLN A 123 10.27 14.99 -4.38
C GLN A 123 8.85 14.47 -4.15
N HIS A 124 8.29 13.78 -5.14
CA HIS A 124 6.97 13.17 -5.03
C HIS A 124 6.93 12.08 -3.96
N GLN A 125 7.96 11.24 -3.86
CA GLN A 125 8.11 10.28 -2.78
C GLN A 125 8.20 10.95 -1.41
N LYS A 126 8.96 12.05 -1.31
CA LYS A 126 9.05 12.83 -0.08
C LYS A 126 7.70 13.39 0.34
N MET A 127 6.96 14.01 -0.56
CA MET A 127 5.63 14.54 -0.29
C MET A 127 4.64 13.45 0.14
N ALA A 128 4.73 12.24 -0.45
CA ALA A 128 3.91 11.11 -0.05
C ALA A 128 4.14 10.71 1.41
N VAL A 129 5.38 10.75 1.87
CA VAL A 129 5.72 10.45 3.28
C VAL A 129 5.35 11.61 4.19
N ASP A 130 5.67 12.86 3.82
CA ASP A 130 5.39 14.05 4.62
C ASP A 130 3.88 14.28 4.82
N SER A 131 3.05 13.83 3.88
CA SER A 131 1.58 13.86 3.98
C SER A 131 0.97 12.69 4.75
N GLY A 132 1.76 11.67 5.10
CA GLY A 132 1.27 10.42 5.68
C GLY A 132 0.55 9.49 4.70
N TYR A 133 0.56 9.83 3.39
CA TYR A 133 0.03 8.95 2.35
C TYR A 133 0.81 7.64 2.24
N TRP A 134 2.14 7.72 2.35
CA TRP A 134 3.04 6.59 2.41
C TRP A 134 3.77 6.55 3.75
N THR A 135 3.58 5.48 4.51
CA THR A 135 4.17 5.32 5.83
C THR A 135 5.44 4.48 5.75
N LEU A 136 6.55 4.99 6.25
CA LEU A 136 7.80 4.24 6.41
C LEU A 136 7.70 3.41 7.69
N LEU A 137 8.01 2.12 7.58
CA LEU A 137 7.98 1.21 8.73
C LEU A 137 8.93 0.04 8.53
N ARG A 138 9.26 -0.60 9.66
CA ARG A 138 9.98 -1.88 9.71
C ARG A 138 9.25 -2.83 10.65
N TYR A 139 9.14 -4.06 10.24
CA TYR A 139 8.69 -5.16 11.09
C TYR A 139 9.79 -6.20 11.14
N ASN A 140 10.40 -6.36 12.31
CA ASN A 140 11.45 -7.35 12.55
C ASN A 140 10.94 -8.42 13.51
N PRO A 141 10.64 -9.63 13.04
CA PRO A 141 10.10 -10.71 13.87
C PRO A 141 11.07 -11.14 14.99
N ALA A 142 12.39 -10.97 14.82
CA ALA A 142 13.37 -11.32 15.83
C ALA A 142 13.23 -10.48 17.11
N LEU A 143 12.67 -9.28 17.02
CA LEU A 143 12.44 -8.43 18.20
C LEU A 143 11.38 -9.02 19.13
N ALA A 144 10.39 -9.73 18.59
CA ALA A 144 9.37 -10.38 19.39
C ALA A 144 9.97 -11.49 20.28
N ALA A 145 10.99 -12.19 19.80
CA ALA A 145 11.68 -13.24 20.54
C ALA A 145 12.42 -12.70 21.79
N VAL A 146 12.79 -11.41 21.77
CA VAL A 146 13.44 -10.72 22.91
C VAL A 146 12.48 -9.82 23.68
N GLY A 147 11.18 -10.00 23.52
CA GLY A 147 10.14 -9.26 24.26
C GLY A 147 9.98 -7.79 23.84
N LYS A 148 10.49 -7.40 22.66
CA LYS A 148 10.35 -6.06 22.10
C LYS A 148 9.26 -6.01 21.04
N ALA A 149 8.66 -4.82 20.84
CA ALA A 149 7.69 -4.62 19.77
C ALA A 149 8.34 -4.86 18.40
N PRO A 150 7.83 -5.79 17.59
CA PRO A 150 8.42 -6.11 16.28
C PRO A 150 8.16 -5.02 15.24
N LEU A 151 7.09 -4.23 15.39
CA LEU A 151 6.72 -3.15 14.47
C LEU A 151 7.31 -1.82 14.93
N ILE A 152 8.06 -1.18 14.04
CA ILE A 152 8.69 0.12 14.24
C ILE A 152 8.18 1.06 13.18
N LEU A 153 7.56 2.17 13.60
CA LEU A 153 7.13 3.24 12.73
C LEU A 153 8.28 4.23 12.56
N ASP A 154 8.82 4.34 11.34
CA ASP A 154 9.92 5.25 11.03
C ASP A 154 9.43 6.62 10.53
N SER A 155 8.19 6.71 10.05
CA SER A 155 7.58 7.98 9.66
C SER A 155 7.32 8.87 10.88
N LYS A 156 7.60 10.15 10.69
CA LYS A 156 7.18 11.22 11.61
C LYS A 156 5.69 11.53 11.42
N LYS A 157 5.14 12.36 12.31
CA LYS A 157 3.78 12.91 12.10
C LYS A 157 3.72 13.68 10.78
N PRO A 158 2.62 13.57 10.02
CA PRO A 158 2.45 14.34 8.79
C PRO A 158 2.64 15.83 9.02
N THR A 159 3.35 16.48 8.10
CA THR A 159 3.64 17.91 8.12
C THR A 159 2.83 18.69 7.09
N ILE A 160 2.30 17.99 6.07
CA ILE A 160 1.43 18.55 5.05
C ILE A 160 0.12 17.74 4.97
N PRO A 161 -0.98 18.35 4.55
CA PRO A 161 -2.25 17.64 4.33
C PRO A 161 -2.12 16.61 3.20
N VAL A 162 -2.75 15.46 3.34
CA VAL A 162 -2.82 14.44 2.25
C VAL A 162 -3.43 15.04 0.97
N ALA A 163 -4.37 15.97 1.11
CA ALA A 163 -4.95 16.65 -0.03
C ALA A 163 -3.92 17.42 -0.86
N GLU A 164 -2.93 18.04 -0.23
CA GLU A 164 -1.84 18.73 -0.92
C GLU A 164 -1.03 17.77 -1.78
N TYR A 165 -0.65 16.60 -1.24
CA TYR A 165 0.02 15.56 -2.01
C TYR A 165 -0.81 15.10 -3.21
N ILE A 166 -2.10 14.86 -3.02
CA ILE A 166 -2.99 14.32 -4.06
C ILE A 166 -3.30 15.35 -5.15
N TYR A 167 -3.46 16.62 -4.79
CA TYR A 167 -3.86 17.70 -5.70
C TYR A 167 -2.71 18.57 -6.18
N THR A 168 -1.46 18.33 -5.75
CA THR A 168 -0.31 19.04 -6.33
C THR A 168 -0.31 18.84 -7.83
N PRO A 169 -0.23 19.91 -8.65
CA PRO A 169 -0.26 19.81 -10.10
C PRO A 169 0.85 18.85 -10.55
N ARG A 170 0.44 17.72 -11.02
CA ARG A 170 1.33 16.74 -11.66
C ARG A 170 1.54 17.28 -13.06
N THR A 171 2.51 18.18 -13.20
CA THR A 171 2.92 18.94 -14.39
C THR A 171 2.01 18.93 -15.63
N ALA A 172 1.74 20.11 -16.14
CA ALA A 172 0.80 20.49 -17.17
C ALA A 172 1.10 19.96 -18.59
N THR A 173 1.55 18.72 -18.75
CA THR A 173 1.90 18.15 -20.07
C THR A 173 1.13 16.90 -20.46
N SER A 174 0.23 16.39 -19.65
CA SER A 174 -0.67 15.33 -20.11
C SER A 174 -2.12 15.73 -19.86
N SER A 175 -2.91 15.58 -20.90
CA SER A 175 -4.31 15.98 -21.03
C SER A 175 -5.32 15.17 -20.20
N SER A 176 -4.95 14.68 -19.03
CA SER A 176 -5.90 14.09 -18.10
C SER A 176 -5.35 14.11 -16.68
N PRO A 177 -5.82 15.02 -15.81
CA PRO A 177 -5.52 14.95 -14.39
C PRO A 177 -6.15 13.66 -13.85
N VAL A 178 -5.35 12.83 -13.17
CA VAL A 178 -5.89 11.77 -12.31
C VAL A 178 -6.64 12.45 -11.17
N THR A 179 -7.88 12.80 -11.41
CA THR A 179 -8.73 13.45 -10.44
C THR A 179 -9.25 12.38 -9.50
N ILE A 180 -8.80 12.39 -8.25
CA ILE A 180 -9.53 11.69 -7.20
C ILE A 180 -10.85 12.45 -7.05
N ARG A 181 -11.93 11.91 -7.58
CA ARG A 181 -13.27 12.48 -7.36
C ARG A 181 -13.52 12.46 -5.84
N LYS A 182 -13.84 13.63 -5.29
CA LYS A 182 -14.44 13.73 -3.95
C LYS A 182 -15.62 12.76 -3.92
N TRP A 183 -15.50 11.70 -3.16
CA TRP A 183 -16.66 10.86 -2.83
C TRP A 183 -17.67 11.72 -2.10
N PRO A 184 -18.94 11.81 -2.56
CA PRO A 184 -19.96 12.48 -1.78
C PRO A 184 -19.98 11.80 -0.42
N ARG A 185 -19.85 12.57 0.65
CA ARG A 185 -20.07 12.06 2.01
C ARG A 185 -21.52 11.57 2.02
N SER A 186 -21.71 10.28 1.97
CA SER A 186 -23.03 9.70 2.23
C SER A 186 -23.40 10.11 3.65
N SER A 187 -24.40 10.97 3.75
CA SER A 187 -25.08 11.21 5.02
C SER A 187 -25.40 9.85 5.63
N PRO A 188 -25.23 9.65 6.94
CA PRO A 188 -25.63 8.40 7.57
C PRO A 188 -27.15 8.28 7.45
N THR A 189 -27.62 7.57 6.42
CA THR A 189 -29.02 7.18 6.34
C THR A 189 -29.23 6.11 7.39
N THR A 190 -29.69 6.54 8.56
CA THR A 190 -30.16 5.68 9.63
C THR A 190 -31.45 5.04 9.16
N SER A 191 -31.37 4.05 8.29
CA SER A 191 -32.50 3.16 8.03
C SER A 191 -32.48 2.07 9.09
N ARG A 192 -33.15 2.35 10.21
CA ARG A 192 -33.58 1.32 11.15
C ARG A 192 -34.60 0.44 10.43
N ARG A 193 -34.15 -0.64 9.84
CA ARG A 193 -35.06 -1.75 9.49
C ARG A 193 -35.59 -2.33 10.76
N LYS A 194 -36.87 -2.02 11.07
CA LYS A 194 -37.65 -2.73 12.09
C LYS A 194 -37.75 -4.20 11.69
N LEU A 195 -37.07 -5.07 12.42
CA LEU A 195 -37.33 -6.51 12.38
C LEU A 195 -38.66 -6.77 13.07
N THR A 196 -39.68 -7.10 12.29
CA THR A 196 -40.90 -7.69 12.80
C THR A 196 -40.65 -9.16 13.17
N PRO A 197 -41.03 -9.63 14.36
CA PRO A 197 -40.85 -11.03 14.70
C PRO A 197 -41.85 -11.87 13.87
N ALA A 198 -41.35 -12.92 13.24
CA ALA A 198 -42.18 -13.93 12.61
C ALA A 198 -42.87 -14.76 13.70
N THR A 199 -44.17 -14.65 13.78
CA THR A 199 -45.01 -15.54 14.60
C THR A 199 -45.13 -16.88 13.86
N HIS A 200 -44.50 -17.91 14.39
CA HIS A 200 -44.82 -19.30 14.05
C HIS A 200 -46.11 -19.66 14.73
N SER A 201 -47.21 -19.80 13.97
CA SER A 201 -48.41 -20.52 14.44
C SER A 201 -48.20 -22.01 14.19
N MET A 202 -48.00 -22.75 15.26
CA MET A 202 -48.28 -24.20 15.27
C MET A 202 -49.80 -24.34 15.48
N THR A 203 -50.44 -25.08 14.62
CA THR A 203 -51.80 -25.62 14.86
C THR A 203 -51.73 -27.13 14.72
N PRO A 204 -52.58 -27.87 15.47
CA PRO A 204 -52.38 -29.26 15.87
C PRO A 204 -52.58 -30.28 14.76
#